data_1d705552649bbdc9595eb086e2a07ed0
#
_entry.id   1d705552649bbdc9595eb086e2a07ed0
#
_cell.length_a   1.000
_cell.length_b   1.000
_cell.length_c   1.000
_cell.angle_alpha   90.00
_cell.angle_beta   90.00
_cell.angle_gamma   90.00
#
_symmetry.space_group_name_H-M   'P 1'
#
loop_
_entity.id
_entity.type
_entity.pdbx_description
1 polymer ?
#
loop_
_entity_poly.entity_id
_entity_poly.type
_entity_poly.pdbx_seq_one_letter_code
_entity_poly.pdbx_strand_id
1 'polypeptide(L)'
;MKKTLFISLVFCLAIVQAGRAQQIIYSNPDELAEGRGDTVSTLCVERRTLNQLYLTGGGDYRILSPQNRSLSRYLRKRCYAVRIDTALYVNCRKMRYKKFRLGGWYAPVLEVGGRIFYTAQPVGQAATETLTPTNAQKLRGEVGDAIQASGLVDQRVYYELDLETGHSNFVGKERMRELLAGKPELLTEFEKETSEAAEVTGKYLRKLK
;
A
#
# COMPACT_ATOMS: atom_id res chain seq x y z
N MET A 1 -26.13 18.76 -47.27
CA MET A 1 -25.96 19.21 -45.87
C MET A 1 -26.51 18.25 -44.78
N LYS A 2 -27.49 17.36 -45.04
CA LYS A 2 -28.04 16.44 -44.01
C LYS A 2 -27.17 15.21 -43.68
N LYS A 3 -26.29 14.76 -44.57
CA LYS A 3 -25.41 13.58 -44.34
C LYS A 3 -24.19 13.87 -43.46
N THR A 4 -23.65 15.07 -43.51
CA THR A 4 -22.51 15.49 -42.67
C THR A 4 -22.88 15.67 -41.19
N LEU A 5 -24.12 16.08 -40.91
CA LEU A 5 -24.61 16.23 -39.53
C LEU A 5 -24.77 14.90 -38.81
N PHE A 6 -25.12 13.84 -39.56
CA PHE A 6 -25.32 12.49 -38.99
C PHE A 6 -24.00 11.82 -38.61
N ILE A 7 -22.93 12.03 -39.36
CA ILE A 7 -21.59 11.49 -39.11
C ILE A 7 -21.00 12.17 -37.88
N SER A 8 -21.19 13.48 -37.67
CA SER A 8 -20.72 14.21 -36.51
C SER A 8 -21.43 13.76 -35.23
N LEU A 9 -22.71 13.42 -35.29
CA LEU A 9 -23.48 12.95 -34.15
C LEU A 9 -23.06 11.53 -33.70
N VAL A 10 -22.76 10.64 -34.67
CA VAL A 10 -22.27 9.29 -34.35
C VAL A 10 -20.87 9.31 -33.78
N PHE A 11 -20.01 10.23 -34.18
CA PHE A 11 -18.67 10.39 -33.63
C PHE A 11 -18.69 10.95 -32.18
N CYS A 12 -19.62 11.85 -31.87
CA CYS A 12 -19.82 12.33 -30.48
C CYS A 12 -20.37 11.24 -29.53
N LEU A 13 -21.19 10.31 -30.04
CA LEU A 13 -21.71 9.19 -29.23
C LEU A 13 -20.63 8.12 -28.91
N ALA A 14 -19.61 7.98 -29.74
CA ALA A 14 -18.50 7.04 -29.51
C ALA A 14 -17.52 7.51 -28.41
N ILE A 15 -17.48 8.81 -28.09
CA ILE A 15 -16.55 9.38 -27.10
C ILE A 15 -17.10 9.30 -25.66
N VAL A 16 -18.38 9.06 -25.47
CA VAL A 16 -19.01 9.03 -24.12
C VAL A 16 -18.79 7.70 -23.37
N GLN A 17 -18.18 6.69 -23.99
CA GLN A 17 -17.89 5.42 -23.30
C GLN A 17 -16.50 5.32 -22.64
N ALA A 18 -15.71 6.36 -22.68
CA ALA A 18 -14.31 6.35 -22.16
C ALA A 18 -14.20 6.88 -20.74
N GLY A 19 -15.02 6.41 -19.81
CA GLY A 19 -14.95 6.95 -18.45
C GLY A 19 -15.41 6.03 -17.33
N ARG A 20 -15.52 4.73 -17.56
CA ARG A 20 -15.67 3.82 -16.41
C ARG A 20 -14.32 3.52 -15.85
N ALA A 21 -14.06 4.04 -14.65
CA ALA A 21 -12.91 3.70 -13.85
C ALA A 21 -12.62 2.20 -13.94
N GLN A 22 -11.45 1.83 -14.48
CA GLN A 22 -11.07 0.43 -14.59
C GLN A 22 -10.75 -0.09 -13.19
N GLN A 23 -11.48 -1.09 -12.74
CA GLN A 23 -11.30 -1.73 -11.44
C GLN A 23 -10.88 -3.18 -11.68
N ILE A 24 -9.67 -3.52 -11.24
CA ILE A 24 -9.07 -4.84 -11.46
C ILE A 24 -8.73 -5.45 -10.11
N ILE A 25 -9.07 -6.71 -9.92
CA ILE A 25 -8.67 -7.50 -8.76
C ILE A 25 -7.65 -8.56 -9.16
N TYR A 26 -6.65 -8.75 -8.31
CA TYR A 26 -5.60 -9.75 -8.48
C TYR A 26 -5.69 -10.78 -7.36
N SER A 27 -5.67 -12.06 -7.71
CA SER A 27 -5.84 -13.16 -6.75
C SER A 27 -4.51 -13.59 -6.13
N ASN A 28 -3.40 -13.34 -6.82
CA ASN A 28 -2.06 -13.78 -6.44
C ASN A 28 -0.98 -12.80 -6.97
N PRO A 29 0.29 -12.95 -6.55
CA PRO A 29 1.40 -12.10 -7.00
C PRO A 29 1.67 -12.21 -8.52
N ASP A 30 1.50 -13.39 -9.13
CA ASP A 30 1.77 -13.60 -10.56
C ASP A 30 0.81 -12.77 -11.42
N GLU A 31 -0.48 -12.81 -11.09
CA GLU A 31 -1.48 -11.97 -11.77
C GLU A 31 -1.17 -10.48 -11.65
N LEU A 32 -0.68 -10.05 -10.47
CA LEU A 32 -0.27 -8.66 -10.26
C LEU A 32 0.97 -8.30 -11.09
N ALA A 33 1.99 -9.17 -11.11
CA ALA A 33 3.22 -8.97 -11.88
C ALA A 33 2.96 -8.87 -13.40
N GLU A 34 2.05 -9.71 -13.90
CA GLU A 34 1.69 -9.76 -15.30
C GLU A 34 0.59 -8.76 -15.69
N GLY A 35 0.00 -8.08 -14.71
CA GLY A 35 -1.11 -7.16 -14.95
C GLY A 35 -2.41 -7.85 -15.41
N ARG A 36 -2.53 -9.15 -15.20
CA ARG A 36 -3.65 -10.01 -15.65
C ARG A 36 -4.61 -10.30 -14.50
N GLY A 37 -5.45 -9.36 -14.16
CA GLY A 37 -6.48 -9.53 -13.13
C GLY A 37 -7.89 -9.52 -13.71
N ASP A 38 -8.85 -9.87 -12.88
CA ASP A 38 -10.26 -9.85 -13.23
C ASP A 38 -10.81 -8.42 -13.16
N THR A 39 -11.49 -7.99 -14.21
CA THR A 39 -12.19 -6.70 -14.20
C THR A 39 -13.48 -6.82 -13.41
N VAL A 40 -13.66 -5.90 -12.49
CA VAL A 40 -14.87 -5.81 -11.67
C VAL A 40 -15.46 -4.39 -11.75
N SER A 41 -16.68 -4.24 -11.27
CA SER A 41 -17.35 -2.95 -11.19
C SER A 41 -17.82 -2.69 -9.76
N THR A 42 -18.06 -1.42 -9.45
CA THR A 42 -18.68 -1.02 -8.16
C THR A 42 -17.88 -1.33 -6.89
N LEU A 43 -16.55 -1.19 -6.97
CA LEU A 43 -15.73 -1.18 -5.76
C LEU A 43 -15.79 0.20 -5.09
N CYS A 44 -15.83 0.17 -3.77
CA CYS A 44 -15.78 1.35 -2.91
C CYS A 44 -14.51 1.29 -2.04
N VAL A 45 -13.78 2.40 -1.99
CA VAL A 45 -12.59 2.57 -1.16
C VAL A 45 -12.94 3.49 0.00
N GLU A 46 -12.79 2.99 1.21
CA GLU A 46 -13.06 3.75 2.43
C GLU A 46 -11.79 3.81 3.29
N ARG A 47 -11.46 5.00 3.78
CA ARG A 47 -10.37 5.14 4.76
C ARG A 47 -10.84 4.64 6.12
N ARG A 48 -10.01 3.89 6.80
CA ARG A 48 -10.29 3.36 8.13
C ARG A 48 -10.04 4.42 9.20
N THR A 49 -10.83 4.37 10.27
CA THR A 49 -10.60 5.19 11.47
C THR A 49 -9.43 4.64 12.31
N LEU A 50 -8.84 5.46 13.15
CA LEU A 50 -7.77 5.05 14.09
C LEU A 50 -8.21 3.88 14.99
N ASN A 51 -9.44 3.90 15.50
CA ASN A 51 -9.99 2.82 16.30
C ASN A 51 -10.03 1.47 15.54
N GLN A 52 -10.40 1.51 14.26
CA GLN A 52 -10.39 0.31 13.42
C GLN A 52 -8.97 -0.21 13.17
N LEU A 53 -8.00 0.69 13.02
CA LEU A 53 -6.59 0.36 12.86
C LEU A 53 -6.02 -0.24 14.15
N TYR A 54 -6.36 0.33 15.31
CA TYR A 54 -5.97 -0.18 16.61
C TYR A 54 -6.43 -1.63 16.83
N LEU A 55 -7.68 -1.93 16.51
CA LEU A 55 -8.26 -3.26 16.75
C LEU A 55 -7.72 -4.35 15.83
N THR A 56 -7.33 -4.05 14.60
CA THR A 56 -7.03 -5.10 13.60
C THR A 56 -5.73 -4.90 12.84
N GLY A 57 -5.01 -3.82 13.09
CA GLY A 57 -3.77 -3.48 12.37
C GLY A 57 -3.96 -3.36 10.86
N GLY A 58 -2.87 -3.46 10.12
CA GLY A 58 -2.87 -3.59 8.66
C GLY A 58 -2.96 -2.28 7.90
N GLY A 59 -3.59 -2.33 6.73
CA GLY A 59 -3.68 -1.22 5.79
C GLY A 59 -4.75 -0.19 6.16
N ASP A 60 -4.60 1.01 5.65
CA ASP A 60 -5.43 2.17 5.99
C ASP A 60 -6.78 2.19 5.28
N TYR A 61 -7.00 1.30 4.30
CA TYR A 61 -8.19 1.33 3.47
C TYR A 61 -8.98 0.03 3.52
N ARG A 62 -10.30 0.16 3.53
CA ARG A 62 -11.24 -0.91 3.24
C ARG A 62 -11.63 -0.82 1.77
N ILE A 63 -11.59 -1.96 1.08
CA ILE A 63 -12.12 -2.07 -0.28
C ILE A 63 -13.22 -3.12 -0.25
N LEU A 64 -14.41 -2.75 -0.71
CA LEU A 64 -15.59 -3.60 -0.69
C LEU A 64 -16.47 -3.30 -1.91
N SER A 65 -17.38 -4.23 -2.21
CA SER A 65 -18.44 -4.04 -3.19
C SER A 65 -19.77 -3.93 -2.45
N PRO A 66 -20.40 -2.74 -2.39
CA PRO A 66 -21.63 -2.52 -1.65
C PRO A 66 -22.80 -3.42 -2.12
N GLN A 67 -22.82 -3.72 -3.41
CA GLN A 67 -23.88 -4.50 -4.06
C GLN A 67 -23.61 -6.01 -4.07
N ASN A 68 -22.37 -6.45 -3.81
CA ASN A 68 -21.99 -7.86 -3.87
C ASN A 68 -21.29 -8.31 -2.59
N ARG A 69 -22.05 -8.96 -1.73
CA ARG A 69 -21.58 -9.49 -0.43
C ARG A 69 -20.50 -10.56 -0.57
N SER A 70 -20.61 -11.42 -1.60
CA SER A 70 -19.63 -12.47 -1.89
C SER A 70 -18.30 -11.88 -2.34
N LEU A 71 -18.33 -10.88 -3.24
CA LEU A 71 -17.15 -10.15 -3.67
C LEU A 71 -16.49 -9.40 -2.50
N SER A 72 -17.27 -8.73 -1.65
CA SER A 72 -16.75 -8.07 -0.44
C SER A 72 -16.06 -9.05 0.51
N ARG A 73 -16.58 -10.27 0.66
CA ARG A 73 -15.94 -11.32 1.45
C ARG A 73 -14.63 -11.80 0.81
N TYR A 74 -14.63 -11.98 -0.50
CA TYR A 74 -13.44 -12.33 -1.29
C TYR A 74 -12.36 -11.25 -1.15
N LEU A 75 -12.67 -9.99 -1.40
CA LEU A 75 -11.78 -8.85 -1.26
C LEU A 75 -11.11 -8.84 0.12
N ARG A 76 -11.86 -8.99 1.18
CA ARG A 76 -11.33 -8.99 2.56
C ARG A 76 -10.40 -10.16 2.86
N LYS A 77 -10.68 -11.36 2.34
CA LYS A 77 -10.03 -12.60 2.81
C LYS A 77 -9.03 -13.19 1.82
N ARG A 78 -9.29 -13.09 0.52
CA ARG A 78 -8.59 -13.87 -0.52
C ARG A 78 -7.88 -13.00 -1.56
N CYS A 79 -8.47 -11.90 -1.97
CA CYS A 79 -7.88 -10.99 -2.95
C CYS A 79 -6.48 -10.55 -2.50
N TYR A 80 -5.53 -10.55 -3.43
CA TYR A 80 -4.14 -10.18 -3.19
C TYR A 80 -3.93 -8.67 -3.33
N ALA A 81 -4.41 -8.10 -4.44
CA ALA A 81 -4.30 -6.67 -4.71
C ALA A 81 -5.53 -6.17 -5.51
N VAL A 82 -5.74 -4.87 -5.51
CA VAL A 82 -6.81 -4.20 -6.24
C VAL A 82 -6.24 -2.95 -6.91
N ARG A 83 -6.49 -2.79 -8.21
CA ARG A 83 -6.21 -1.55 -8.93
C ARG A 83 -7.54 -0.84 -9.21
N ILE A 84 -7.61 0.42 -8.86
CA ILE A 84 -8.75 1.30 -9.14
C ILE A 84 -8.18 2.51 -9.86
N ASP A 85 -8.48 2.64 -11.13
CA ASP A 85 -7.84 3.59 -12.03
C ASP A 85 -6.30 3.44 -12.01
N THR A 86 -5.60 4.47 -11.61
CA THR A 86 -4.15 4.48 -11.47
C THR A 86 -3.65 4.05 -10.08
N ALA A 87 -4.54 3.92 -9.12
CA ALA A 87 -4.18 3.58 -7.75
C ALA A 87 -4.17 2.07 -7.53
N LEU A 88 -3.04 1.54 -7.07
CA LEU A 88 -2.87 0.15 -6.67
C LEU A 88 -2.92 0.03 -5.14
N TYR A 89 -3.58 -1.01 -4.67
CA TYR A 89 -3.70 -1.35 -3.25
C TYR A 89 -3.37 -2.81 -3.04
N VAL A 90 -2.53 -3.13 -2.05
CA VAL A 90 -2.22 -4.51 -1.65
C VAL A 90 -2.94 -4.89 -0.37
N ASN A 91 -3.40 -6.14 -0.28
CA ASN A 91 -4.10 -6.64 0.90
C ASN A 91 -3.09 -7.08 1.97
N CYS A 92 -2.95 -6.32 3.04
CA CYS A 92 -2.02 -6.59 4.14
C CYS A 92 -2.21 -7.97 4.78
N ARG A 93 -3.41 -8.56 4.66
CA ARG A 93 -3.67 -9.94 5.11
C ARG A 93 -2.82 -10.97 4.37
N LYS A 94 -2.42 -10.68 3.15
CA LYS A 94 -1.58 -11.53 2.30
C LYS A 94 -0.09 -11.24 2.47
N MET A 95 0.24 -10.09 3.04
CA MET A 95 1.62 -9.62 3.18
C MET A 95 2.25 -10.14 4.46
N ARG A 96 3.54 -10.50 4.37
CA ARG A 96 4.34 -10.98 5.49
C ARG A 96 5.71 -10.32 5.50
N TYR A 97 6.13 -9.88 6.67
CA TYR A 97 7.50 -9.50 6.93
C TYR A 97 8.12 -10.50 7.90
N LYS A 98 9.09 -11.29 7.43
CA LYS A 98 9.65 -12.42 8.19
C LYS A 98 8.51 -13.35 8.64
N LYS A 99 8.39 -13.64 9.95
CA LYS A 99 7.32 -14.46 10.54
C LYS A 99 6.02 -13.69 10.82
N PHE A 100 6.03 -12.37 10.71
CA PHE A 100 4.91 -11.52 11.09
C PHE A 100 3.96 -11.29 9.93
N ARG A 101 2.65 -11.30 10.21
CA ARG A 101 1.60 -10.85 9.28
C ARG A 101 1.35 -9.36 9.50
N LEU A 102 1.14 -8.63 8.42
CA LEU A 102 0.96 -7.18 8.48
C LEU A 102 -0.49 -6.73 8.78
N GLY A 103 -1.33 -7.64 9.27
CA GLY A 103 -2.70 -7.33 9.66
C GLY A 103 -3.70 -7.52 8.52
N GLY A 104 -4.79 -6.76 8.52
CA GLY A 104 -5.86 -6.86 7.54
C GLY A 104 -6.00 -5.63 6.66
N TRP A 105 -6.95 -5.71 5.69
CA TRP A 105 -7.31 -4.62 4.80
C TRP A 105 -6.19 -4.17 3.85
N TYR A 106 -6.34 -3.03 3.20
CA TYR A 106 -5.55 -2.63 2.05
C TYR A 106 -4.62 -1.46 2.36
N ALA A 107 -3.41 -1.54 1.87
CA ALA A 107 -2.43 -0.48 1.89
C ALA A 107 -2.25 0.12 0.50
N PRO A 108 -2.13 1.45 0.37
CA PRO A 108 -1.83 2.08 -0.91
C PRO A 108 -0.40 1.76 -1.32
N VAL A 109 -0.20 1.59 -2.61
CA VAL A 109 1.09 1.26 -3.22
C VAL A 109 1.73 2.50 -3.85
N LEU A 110 3.03 2.59 -3.71
CA LEU A 110 3.92 3.47 -4.46
C LEU A 110 4.76 2.59 -5.40
N GLU A 111 4.52 2.70 -6.70
CA GLU A 111 5.30 2.02 -7.74
C GLU A 111 6.48 2.91 -8.15
N VAL A 112 7.71 2.41 -8.02
CA VAL A 112 8.96 3.13 -8.34
C VAL A 112 9.93 2.20 -9.03
N GLY A 113 10.33 2.52 -10.26
CA GLY A 113 11.32 1.74 -11.00
C GLY A 113 10.98 0.24 -11.13
N GLY A 114 9.71 -0.09 -11.33
CA GLY A 114 9.24 -1.47 -11.40
C GLY A 114 9.11 -2.19 -10.05
N ARG A 115 9.42 -1.52 -8.95
CA ARG A 115 9.30 -2.04 -7.59
C ARG A 115 8.00 -1.57 -6.94
N ILE A 116 7.48 -2.37 -6.03
CA ILE A 116 6.24 -2.13 -5.32
C ILE A 116 6.54 -1.83 -3.85
N PHE A 117 6.24 -0.61 -3.44
CA PHE A 117 6.34 -0.18 -2.04
C PHE A 117 4.93 0.10 -1.49
N TYR A 118 4.68 -0.26 -0.24
CA TYR A 118 3.40 0.02 0.41
C TYR A 118 3.61 0.34 1.88
N THR A 119 2.65 1.04 2.48
CA THR A 119 2.72 1.45 3.89
C THR A 119 1.88 0.56 4.77
N ALA A 120 2.45 0.14 5.91
CA ALA A 120 1.71 -0.58 6.95
C ALA A 120 2.26 -0.21 8.33
N GLN A 121 1.59 -0.69 9.38
CA GLN A 121 2.11 -0.58 10.74
C GLN A 121 3.45 -1.32 10.84
N PRO A 122 4.42 -0.77 11.57
CA PRO A 122 5.68 -1.45 11.82
C PRO A 122 5.46 -2.70 12.67
N VAL A 123 6.11 -3.81 12.30
CA VAL A 123 6.06 -5.08 13.03
C VAL A 123 7.46 -5.68 13.19
N GLY A 124 7.71 -6.40 14.26
CA GLY A 124 9.00 -7.05 14.52
C GLY A 124 10.15 -6.04 14.54
N GLN A 125 11.23 -6.29 13.80
CA GLN A 125 12.40 -5.42 13.73
C GLN A 125 12.04 -3.99 13.26
N ALA A 126 11.13 -3.84 12.30
CA ALA A 126 10.64 -2.54 11.86
C ALA A 126 10.02 -1.72 13.00
N ALA A 127 9.32 -2.37 13.94
CA ALA A 127 8.79 -1.70 15.12
C ALA A 127 9.90 -1.24 16.06
N THR A 128 10.94 -2.06 16.24
CA THR A 128 12.08 -1.71 17.11
C THR A 128 12.91 -0.56 16.54
N GLU A 129 13.14 -0.55 15.23
CA GLU A 129 13.93 0.49 14.55
C GLU A 129 13.16 1.82 14.45
N THR A 130 11.83 1.78 14.34
CA THR A 130 10.98 2.97 14.24
C THR A 130 10.79 3.68 15.61
N LEU A 131 10.92 2.92 16.70
CA LEU A 131 10.87 3.50 18.05
C LEU A 131 12.17 4.26 18.33
N THR A 132 12.05 5.56 18.59
CA THR A 132 13.21 6.34 19.04
C THR A 132 13.77 5.77 20.34
N PRO A 133 15.11 5.76 20.54
CA PRO A 133 15.76 5.19 21.74
C PRO A 133 15.19 5.72 23.08
N THR A 134 14.70 6.94 23.07
CA THR A 134 14.10 7.59 24.25
C THR A 134 12.82 6.90 24.73
N ASN A 135 12.06 6.28 23.84
CA ASN A 135 10.81 5.60 24.18
C ASN A 135 11.03 4.10 24.46
N ALA A 136 12.02 3.49 23.81
CA ALA A 136 12.32 2.05 23.97
C ALA A 136 12.90 1.70 25.36
N GLN A 137 13.64 2.61 26.00
CA GLN A 137 14.25 2.38 27.30
C GLN A 137 13.27 2.49 28.48
N LYS A 138 12.14 3.18 28.32
CA LYS A 138 11.15 3.40 29.40
C LYS A 138 10.14 2.27 29.59
N LEU A 139 10.06 1.32 28.67
CA LEU A 139 8.92 0.40 28.59
C LEU A 139 9.37 -1.07 28.54
N ARG A 140 10.06 -1.55 29.58
CA ARG A 140 10.32 -2.97 29.80
C ARG A 140 9.22 -3.57 30.68
N GLY A 141 8.46 -4.54 30.14
CA GLY A 141 7.42 -5.30 30.83
C GLY A 141 6.11 -5.39 30.05
N GLU A 142 5.19 -6.27 30.43
CA GLU A 142 3.92 -6.50 29.72
C GLU A 142 3.07 -5.24 29.50
N VAL A 143 3.09 -4.32 30.46
CA VAL A 143 2.42 -3.03 30.36
C VAL A 143 3.15 -2.12 29.37
N GLY A 144 4.48 -2.21 29.31
CA GLY A 144 5.31 -1.52 28.35
C GLY A 144 5.04 -1.94 26.92
N ASP A 145 4.87 -3.23 26.66
CA ASP A 145 4.56 -3.76 25.34
C ASP A 145 3.20 -3.29 24.84
N ALA A 146 2.19 -3.22 25.69
CA ALA A 146 0.86 -2.70 25.35
C ALA A 146 0.87 -1.20 25.01
N ILE A 147 1.59 -0.38 25.79
CA ILE A 147 1.74 1.06 25.55
C ILE A 147 2.58 1.29 24.28
N GLN A 148 3.62 0.48 24.07
CA GLN A 148 4.44 0.51 22.87
C GLN A 148 3.62 0.16 21.63
N ALA A 149 2.79 -0.87 21.69
CA ALA A 149 1.86 -1.23 20.62
C ALA A 149 0.86 -0.11 20.33
N SER A 150 0.37 0.61 21.36
CA SER A 150 -0.56 1.73 21.17
C SER A 150 0.12 2.93 20.49
N GLY A 151 1.38 3.22 20.82
CA GLY A 151 2.16 4.30 20.19
C GLY A 151 2.54 4.03 18.72
N LEU A 152 2.45 2.76 18.27
CA LEU A 152 2.73 2.39 16.89
C LEU A 152 1.47 2.38 16.00
N VAL A 153 0.28 2.55 16.56
CA VAL A 153 -0.98 2.50 15.78
C VAL A 153 -1.03 3.58 14.71
N ASP A 154 -0.51 4.76 15.00
CA ASP A 154 -0.49 5.90 14.08
C ASP A 154 0.73 5.91 13.17
N GLN A 155 1.73 5.09 13.48
CA GLN A 155 2.95 5.05 12.71
C GLN A 155 2.80 4.16 11.49
N ARG A 156 3.40 4.58 10.41
CA ARG A 156 3.51 3.83 9.15
C ARG A 156 4.96 3.81 8.73
N VAL A 157 5.36 2.65 8.21
CA VAL A 157 6.65 2.47 7.55
C VAL A 157 6.43 1.88 6.16
N TYR A 158 7.40 2.02 5.29
CA TYR A 158 7.35 1.37 3.99
C TYR A 158 7.88 -0.06 4.07
N TYR A 159 7.20 -0.92 3.32
CA TYR A 159 7.66 -2.25 2.97
C TYR A 159 7.77 -2.35 1.46
N GLU A 160 8.82 -2.99 0.98
CA GLU A 160 8.99 -3.37 -0.41
C GLU A 160 8.44 -4.78 -0.61
N LEU A 161 7.54 -4.96 -1.57
CA LEU A 161 6.96 -6.25 -1.91
C LEU A 161 7.81 -6.91 -2.99
N ASP A 162 8.33 -8.08 -2.69
CA ASP A 162 8.92 -8.99 -3.64
C ASP A 162 7.82 -9.86 -4.25
N LEU A 163 7.56 -9.68 -5.53
CA LEU A 163 6.50 -10.40 -6.24
C LEU A 163 6.87 -11.86 -6.53
N GLU A 164 8.17 -12.20 -6.62
CA GLU A 164 8.61 -13.57 -6.88
C GLU A 164 8.38 -14.46 -5.66
N THR A 165 8.70 -13.95 -4.48
CA THR A 165 8.57 -14.70 -3.24
C THR A 165 7.26 -14.43 -2.48
N GLY A 166 6.55 -13.36 -2.81
CA GLY A 166 5.39 -12.85 -2.09
C GLY A 166 5.72 -12.32 -0.69
N HIS A 167 7.00 -12.15 -0.38
CA HIS A 167 7.47 -11.63 0.90
C HIS A 167 7.66 -10.10 0.85
N SER A 168 7.63 -9.49 2.01
CA SER A 168 7.87 -8.07 2.15
C SER A 168 9.12 -7.81 2.94
N ASN A 169 9.91 -6.83 2.51
CA ASN A 169 11.11 -6.37 3.18
C ASN A 169 10.87 -4.97 3.76
N PHE A 170 11.30 -4.75 4.98
CA PHE A 170 11.21 -3.43 5.60
C PHE A 170 12.16 -2.45 4.91
N VAL A 171 11.67 -1.25 4.62
CA VAL A 171 12.43 -0.18 3.99
C VAL A 171 12.94 0.78 5.07
N GLY A 172 13.91 0.28 5.86
CA GLY A 172 14.64 1.08 6.83
C GLY A 172 15.81 1.84 6.21
N LYS A 173 16.66 2.45 7.05
CA LYS A 173 17.79 3.27 6.61
C LYS A 173 18.75 2.51 5.68
N GLU A 174 19.09 1.28 6.02
CA GLU A 174 20.00 0.46 5.22
C GLU A 174 19.44 0.25 3.81
N ARG A 175 18.19 -0.17 3.70
CA ARG A 175 17.53 -0.36 2.41
C ARG A 175 17.41 0.93 1.61
N MET A 176 17.13 2.05 2.28
CA MET A 176 17.10 3.36 1.62
C MET A 176 18.45 3.78 1.07
N ARG A 177 19.57 3.48 1.76
CA ARG A 177 20.92 3.72 1.25
C ARG A 177 21.17 2.99 -0.07
N GLU A 178 20.80 1.71 -0.13
CA GLU A 178 20.89 0.93 -1.36
C GLU A 178 20.07 1.54 -2.50
N LEU A 179 18.82 1.92 -2.21
CA LEU A 179 17.92 2.51 -3.20
C LEU A 179 18.42 3.87 -3.71
N LEU A 180 19.08 4.64 -2.86
CA LEU A 180 19.59 5.98 -3.18
C LEU A 180 21.05 5.97 -3.68
N ALA A 181 21.73 4.82 -3.74
CA ALA A 181 23.13 4.72 -4.12
C ALA A 181 23.47 5.38 -5.48
N GLY A 182 22.53 5.36 -6.42
CA GLY A 182 22.66 6.03 -7.72
C GLY A 182 22.38 7.55 -7.72
N LYS A 183 22.02 8.14 -6.56
CA LYS A 183 21.66 9.55 -6.42
C LYS A 183 22.34 10.18 -5.18
N PRO A 184 23.65 10.50 -5.24
CA PRO A 184 24.45 10.89 -4.07
C PRO A 184 23.92 12.12 -3.32
N GLU A 185 23.33 13.07 -4.03
CA GLU A 185 22.74 14.26 -3.40
C GLU A 185 21.54 13.89 -2.51
N LEU A 186 20.65 13.01 -3.01
CA LEU A 186 19.52 12.54 -2.25
C LEU A 186 19.95 11.65 -1.07
N LEU A 187 21.00 10.87 -1.25
CA LEU A 187 21.56 10.06 -0.18
C LEU A 187 22.11 10.95 0.95
N THR A 188 22.86 11.99 0.59
CA THR A 188 23.40 12.95 1.58
C THR A 188 22.27 13.70 2.32
N GLU A 189 21.17 14.02 1.63
CA GLU A 189 20.00 14.63 2.24
C GLU A 189 19.30 13.64 3.18
N PHE A 190 19.14 12.37 2.75
CA PHE A 190 18.50 11.32 3.53
C PHE A 190 19.28 10.96 4.80
N GLU A 191 20.61 10.96 4.78
CA GLU A 191 21.45 10.64 5.95
C GLU A 191 21.25 11.62 7.12
N LYS A 192 20.72 12.80 6.87
CA LYS A 192 20.39 13.80 7.91
C LYS A 192 19.06 13.50 8.60
N GLU A 193 18.23 12.64 8.01
CA GLU A 193 16.94 12.27 8.57
C GLU A 193 17.13 11.33 9.77
N THR A 194 16.36 11.57 10.82
CA THR A 194 16.43 10.77 12.06
C THR A 194 15.31 9.75 12.17
N SER A 195 14.30 9.81 11.29
CA SER A 195 13.09 9.00 11.34
C SER A 195 12.98 8.08 10.12
N GLU A 196 12.51 6.86 10.32
CA GLU A 196 12.18 5.87 9.29
C GLU A 196 10.66 5.83 9.00
N ALA A 197 9.91 6.79 9.53
CA ALA A 197 8.48 6.92 9.28
C ALA A 197 8.19 7.04 7.78
N ALA A 198 7.02 6.55 7.37
CA ALA A 198 6.63 6.54 5.97
C ALA A 198 6.59 7.93 5.33
N GLU A 199 6.37 8.98 6.10
CA GLU A 199 6.40 10.37 5.61
C GLU A 199 7.78 10.74 5.10
N VAL A 200 8.82 10.44 5.88
CA VAL A 200 10.23 10.69 5.53
C VAL A 200 10.65 9.78 4.38
N THR A 201 10.57 8.47 4.56
CA THR A 201 10.97 7.48 3.54
C THR A 201 10.23 7.71 2.22
N GLY A 202 8.94 7.98 2.26
CA GLY A 202 8.12 8.21 1.08
C GLY A 202 8.48 9.49 0.31
N LYS A 203 9.03 10.51 0.97
CA LYS A 203 9.56 11.73 0.30
C LYS A 203 10.68 11.33 -0.69
N TYR A 204 11.62 10.50 -0.24
CA TYR A 204 12.76 10.07 -1.04
C TYR A 204 12.38 9.01 -2.08
N LEU A 205 11.52 8.04 -1.74
CA LEU A 205 11.01 7.06 -2.70
C LEU A 205 10.32 7.73 -3.89
N ARG A 206 9.53 8.78 -3.66
CA ARG A 206 8.89 9.53 -4.75
C ARG A 206 9.88 10.28 -5.64
N LYS A 207 11.04 10.71 -5.13
CA LYS A 207 12.11 11.33 -5.92
C LYS A 207 12.90 10.31 -6.78
N LEU A 208 12.69 9.02 -6.58
CA LEU A 208 13.25 7.95 -7.40
C LEU A 208 12.36 7.58 -8.60
N LYS A 209 11.12 8.10 -8.63
CA LYS A 209 10.11 7.84 -9.68
C LYS A 209 10.40 8.52 -11.05
#